data_a135c888b09e77d760fc47635176fb81
#
_entry.id   a135c888b09e77d760fc47635176fb81
#
_cell.length_a   1.000
_cell.length_b   1.000
_cell.length_c   1.000
_cell.angle_alpha   90.00
_cell.angle_beta   90.00
_cell.angle_gamma   90.00
#
_symmetry.space_group_name_H-M   'P 1'
#
loop_
_entity.id
_entity.type
_entity.pdbx_description
1 polymer ?
#
loop_
_entity_poly.entity_id
_entity_poly.type
_entity_poly.pdbx_seq_one_letter_code
_entity_poly.pdbx_strand_id
1 'polypeptide(L)'
;MIDRLLFIVAALMVAGVAVELARRGGVSVPGMGGAISWDEEQDQLPGLLDAAVITMTPSTYTQSNVDADTAQNNRAAFLSMIRYAEGTDGPRGYETMFGYRYFDSYADHPRQYFPFTDGAGRKLKSSAAGAYQIIVKTWDTLRARLGLPDFSPASQDAAALELIRERGALADVDAGRFADAVRKVSKVWASLPGAGYAQPERALSSLYAAYRSAGGTVNEA
;
A
#
# COMPACT_ATOMS: atom_id res chain seq x y z
N MET A 1 -10.73 -19.69 -17.40
CA MET A 1 -11.90 -18.80 -17.19
C MET A 1 -11.91 -18.48 -15.70
N ILE A 2 -11.23 -17.43 -15.27
CA ILE A 2 -11.15 -17.03 -13.86
C ILE A 2 -12.42 -16.26 -13.53
N ASP A 3 -13.12 -16.77 -12.54
CA ASP A 3 -14.46 -16.38 -12.13
C ASP A 3 -14.54 -14.88 -11.81
N ARG A 4 -15.37 -14.14 -12.56
CA ARG A 4 -15.56 -12.69 -12.45
C ARG A 4 -16.26 -12.22 -11.17
N LEU A 5 -16.57 -13.14 -10.24
CA LEU A 5 -17.37 -12.87 -9.04
C LEU A 5 -16.57 -12.52 -7.78
N LEU A 6 -15.24 -12.42 -7.86
CA LEU A 6 -14.39 -12.44 -6.66
C LEU A 6 -14.04 -11.09 -6.03
N PHE A 7 -14.38 -9.96 -6.66
CA PHE A 7 -13.79 -8.67 -6.28
C PHE A 7 -14.78 -7.55 -5.94
N ILE A 8 -16.00 -7.83 -5.54
CA ILE A 8 -17.07 -6.82 -5.38
C ILE A 8 -17.21 -6.37 -3.92
N VAL A 9 -16.18 -5.87 -3.25
CA VAL A 9 -16.44 -5.65 -1.82
C VAL A 9 -15.89 -4.39 -1.17
N ALA A 10 -14.91 -3.76 -1.71
CA ALA A 10 -14.19 -2.72 -0.95
C ALA A 10 -14.84 -1.32 -0.89
N ALA A 11 -15.75 -0.98 -1.75
CA ALA A 11 -16.07 0.44 -2.02
C ALA A 11 -17.28 1.04 -1.29
N LEU A 12 -17.96 0.32 -0.39
CA LEU A 12 -19.04 0.93 0.42
C LEU A 12 -18.54 1.80 1.58
N MET A 13 -17.23 1.89 1.77
CA MET A 13 -16.62 2.58 2.91
C MET A 13 -16.44 4.10 2.75
N VAL A 14 -16.65 4.67 1.56
CA VAL A 14 -16.22 6.05 1.27
C VAL A 14 -17.26 7.11 1.62
N ALA A 15 -18.52 6.77 1.73
CA ALA A 15 -19.57 7.77 1.97
C ALA A 15 -19.66 8.30 3.42
N GLY A 16 -19.06 7.62 4.40
CA GLY A 16 -19.15 8.00 5.82
C GLY A 16 -18.09 9.00 6.30
N VAL A 17 -16.95 9.08 5.66
CA VAL A 17 -15.79 9.87 6.16
C VAL A 17 -15.82 11.33 5.71
N ALA A 18 -16.45 11.64 4.59
CA ALA A 18 -16.51 13.02 4.08
C ALA A 18 -17.35 13.98 4.93
N VAL A 19 -18.22 13.48 5.79
CA VAL A 19 -19.09 14.30 6.64
C VAL A 19 -18.45 14.64 7.99
N GLU A 20 -17.51 13.84 8.49
CA GLU A 20 -16.92 14.05 9.83
C GLU A 20 -15.71 15.01 9.80
N LEU A 21 -14.98 15.12 8.71
CA LEU A 21 -13.84 16.06 8.59
C LEU A 21 -14.26 17.53 8.40
N ALA A 22 -15.48 17.79 7.97
CA ALA A 22 -16.00 19.16 7.82
C ALA A 22 -16.42 19.80 9.15
N ARG A 23 -16.44 19.05 10.25
CA ARG A 23 -16.90 19.54 11.58
C ARG A 23 -15.80 19.85 12.59
N ARG A 24 -14.54 19.55 12.33
CA ARG A 24 -13.43 19.90 13.23
C ARG A 24 -12.59 21.02 12.65
N GLY A 25 -12.98 22.23 13.03
CA GLY A 25 -12.23 23.46 12.80
C GLY A 25 -10.80 23.37 13.34
N GLY A 26 -9.91 24.07 12.68
CA GLY A 26 -8.48 24.05 12.84
C GLY A 26 -7.95 24.23 14.25
N VAL A 27 -6.82 23.59 14.52
CA VAL A 27 -5.92 23.94 15.62
C VAL A 27 -4.57 24.32 15.02
N SER A 28 -4.25 25.60 15.10
CA SER A 28 -2.93 26.15 14.92
C SER A 28 -2.05 25.79 16.11
N VAL A 29 -0.86 25.28 15.89
CA VAL A 29 0.17 25.17 16.92
C VAL A 29 1.33 26.11 16.56
N PRO A 30 1.64 27.12 17.39
CA PRO A 30 2.81 27.97 17.17
C PRO A 30 4.06 27.39 17.85
N GLY A 31 5.19 27.44 17.12
CA GLY A 31 6.49 27.68 17.68
C GLY A 31 7.22 26.56 18.38
N MET A 32 8.28 26.05 17.73
CA MET A 32 9.57 25.83 18.39
C MET A 32 10.67 25.86 17.34
N GLY A 33 11.42 26.96 17.34
CA GLY A 33 12.73 27.03 16.70
C GLY A 33 13.78 26.44 17.64
N GLY A 34 14.73 25.73 17.08
CA GLY A 34 15.90 25.23 17.79
C GLY A 34 16.88 24.66 16.78
N ALA A 35 17.86 25.48 16.38
CA ALA A 35 19.01 25.05 15.60
C ALA A 35 19.92 24.19 16.50
N ILE A 36 20.29 23.00 16.03
CA ILE A 36 21.36 22.20 16.63
C ILE A 36 22.54 22.25 15.66
N SER A 37 23.62 22.89 16.09
CA SER A 37 24.93 22.86 15.44
C SER A 37 25.66 21.59 15.81
N TRP A 38 26.28 20.94 14.84
CA TRP A 38 27.24 19.87 15.07
C TRP A 38 28.64 20.41 14.78
N ASP A 39 29.42 20.53 15.82
CA ASP A 39 30.85 20.88 15.70
C ASP A 39 31.64 19.60 15.36
N GLU A 40 32.57 19.80 14.41
CA GLU A 40 33.56 18.81 14.01
C GLU A 40 34.55 18.54 15.15
N GLU A 41 34.85 17.28 15.39
CA GLU A 41 36.09 16.90 16.07
C GLU A 41 36.80 15.82 15.26
N GLN A 42 37.90 16.24 14.66
CA GLN A 42 38.86 15.39 13.97
C GLN A 42 39.72 14.68 15.03
N ASP A 43 39.83 13.38 14.96
CA ASP A 43 40.97 12.70 15.59
C ASP A 43 41.62 11.70 14.63
N GLN A 44 42.92 11.94 14.48
CA GLN A 44 43.82 11.23 13.57
C GLN A 44 44.26 9.89 14.15
N LEU A 45 44.28 8.86 13.33
CA LEU A 45 45.12 7.70 13.56
C LEU A 45 45.97 7.38 12.34
N PRO A 46 47.26 7.11 12.49
CA PRO A 46 48.18 6.87 11.40
C PRO A 46 48.38 5.39 11.10
N GLY A 47 48.40 5.08 9.81
CA GLY A 47 49.40 4.17 9.27
C GLY A 47 49.19 2.65 9.28
N LEU A 48 49.43 2.09 8.11
CA LEU A 48 49.86 0.72 7.74
C LEU A 48 48.76 -0.18 7.19
N LEU A 49 48.72 -0.45 5.90
CA LEU A 49 49.48 -1.40 5.10
C LEU A 49 48.90 -1.50 3.68
N ASP A 50 49.82 -1.44 2.75
CA ASP A 50 49.71 -1.85 1.36
C ASP A 50 49.06 -3.23 1.19
N ALA A 51 48.02 -3.32 0.37
CA ALA A 51 47.83 -4.43 -0.54
C ALA A 51 46.52 -4.34 -1.36
N ALA A 52 46.69 -4.44 -2.68
CA ALA A 52 45.66 -4.77 -3.66
C ALA A 52 44.46 -3.86 -3.80
N VAL A 53 44.66 -2.77 -4.54
CA VAL A 53 43.58 -1.99 -5.15
C VAL A 53 42.87 -2.84 -6.20
N ILE A 54 41.80 -3.49 -5.79
CA ILE A 54 40.76 -3.88 -6.76
C ILE A 54 40.03 -2.58 -7.09
N THR A 55 40.34 -2.00 -8.22
CA THR A 55 39.59 -0.88 -8.80
C THR A 55 38.19 -1.36 -9.21
N MET A 56 37.31 -1.53 -8.24
CA MET A 56 35.88 -1.50 -8.50
C MET A 56 35.50 -0.05 -8.67
N THR A 57 35.11 0.32 -9.87
CA THR A 57 34.63 1.67 -10.15
C THR A 57 33.42 1.96 -9.24
N PRO A 58 33.42 3.08 -8.46
CA PRO A 58 32.32 3.39 -7.51
C PRO A 58 30.95 3.57 -8.15
N SER A 59 30.91 3.67 -9.48
CA SER A 59 29.71 4.01 -10.25
C SER A 59 28.69 2.86 -10.34
N THR A 60 29.12 1.59 -10.36
CA THR A 60 28.19 0.45 -10.57
C THR A 60 27.50 -0.01 -9.29
N TYR A 61 28.14 0.15 -8.13
CA TYR A 61 27.57 -0.28 -6.86
C TYR A 61 26.51 0.73 -6.33
N THR A 62 26.75 2.02 -6.57
CA THR A 62 25.82 3.08 -6.15
C THR A 62 24.52 3.04 -6.97
N GLN A 63 24.63 2.76 -8.28
CA GLN A 63 23.47 2.71 -9.19
C GLN A 63 22.51 1.58 -8.83
N SER A 64 23.01 0.38 -8.56
CA SER A 64 22.15 -0.77 -8.23
C SER A 64 21.43 -0.61 -6.88
N ASN A 65 22.06 0.02 -5.89
CA ASN A 65 21.45 0.28 -4.59
C ASN A 65 20.39 1.38 -4.65
N VAL A 66 20.64 2.43 -5.40
CA VAL A 66 19.65 3.50 -5.61
C VAL A 66 18.42 2.97 -6.34
N ASP A 67 18.59 2.13 -7.36
CA ASP A 67 17.48 1.53 -8.09
C ASP A 67 16.68 0.55 -7.21
N ALA A 68 17.35 -0.26 -6.40
CA ALA A 68 16.69 -1.19 -5.47
C ALA A 68 15.93 -0.44 -4.35
N ASP A 69 16.53 0.58 -3.77
CA ASP A 69 15.90 1.40 -2.74
C ASP A 69 14.70 2.18 -3.31
N THR A 70 14.84 2.72 -4.50
CA THR A 70 13.75 3.40 -5.20
C THR A 70 12.58 2.43 -5.46
N ALA A 71 12.85 1.23 -5.95
CA ALA A 71 11.82 0.22 -6.17
C ALA A 71 11.12 -0.18 -4.86
N GLN A 72 11.88 -0.38 -3.78
CA GLN A 72 11.32 -0.70 -2.47
C GLN A 72 10.45 0.43 -1.92
N ASN A 73 10.91 1.68 -2.01
CA ASN A 73 10.15 2.86 -1.61
C ASN A 73 8.86 3.01 -2.42
N ASN A 74 8.92 2.78 -3.73
CA ASN A 74 7.77 2.83 -4.61
C ASN A 74 6.74 1.73 -4.27
N ARG A 75 7.19 0.52 -3.93
CA ARG A 75 6.29 -0.56 -3.45
C ARG A 75 5.60 -0.15 -2.15
N ALA A 76 6.34 0.34 -1.17
CA ALA A 76 5.78 0.80 0.11
C ALA A 76 4.77 1.94 -0.08
N ALA A 77 5.11 2.92 -0.92
CA ALA A 77 4.23 4.04 -1.25
C ALA A 77 2.96 3.58 -1.99
N PHE A 78 3.09 2.62 -2.90
CA PHE A 78 1.95 2.08 -3.65
C PHE A 78 1.00 1.29 -2.73
N LEU A 79 1.54 0.49 -1.81
CA LEU A 79 0.76 -0.18 -0.77
C LEU A 79 0.05 0.82 0.14
N SER A 80 0.73 1.90 0.54
CA SER A 80 0.11 2.98 1.32
C SER A 80 -1.03 3.65 0.57
N MET A 81 -0.86 3.91 -0.73
CA MET A 81 -1.90 4.45 -1.61
C MET A 81 -3.12 3.51 -1.71
N ILE A 82 -2.91 2.20 -1.81
CA ILE A 82 -4.02 1.24 -1.81
C ILE A 82 -4.78 1.29 -0.47
N ARG A 83 -4.07 1.35 0.67
CA ARG A 83 -4.70 1.52 1.98
C ARG A 83 -5.54 2.80 2.06
N TYR A 84 -5.03 3.92 1.53
CA TYR A 84 -5.79 5.15 1.40
C TYR A 84 -7.05 4.95 0.53
N ALA A 85 -6.92 4.25 -0.59
CA ALA A 85 -8.06 3.97 -1.47
C ALA A 85 -9.14 3.16 -0.74
N GLU A 86 -8.74 2.15 0.02
CA GLU A 86 -9.62 1.27 0.79
C GLU A 86 -10.12 1.89 2.11
N GLY A 87 -9.62 3.08 2.50
CA GLY A 87 -9.98 3.74 3.76
C GLY A 87 -9.42 3.04 5.00
N THR A 88 -8.29 2.37 4.84
CA THR A 88 -7.58 1.59 5.87
C THR A 88 -6.21 2.18 6.21
N ASP A 89 -5.94 3.42 5.86
CA ASP A 89 -4.69 4.14 6.10
C ASP A 89 -4.52 4.64 7.56
N GLY A 90 -5.54 4.43 8.40
CA GLY A 90 -5.48 4.76 9.83
C GLY A 90 -4.68 3.76 10.67
N PRO A 91 -4.51 4.05 11.99
CA PRO A 91 -3.64 3.27 12.88
C PRO A 91 -4.04 1.79 13.02
N ARG A 92 -5.31 1.47 12.84
CA ARG A 92 -5.86 0.10 12.89
C ARG A 92 -6.19 -0.48 11.51
N GLY A 93 -5.59 0.05 10.44
CA GLY A 93 -5.91 -0.36 9.07
C GLY A 93 -5.73 -1.85 8.82
N TYR A 94 -4.67 -2.44 9.35
CA TYR A 94 -4.40 -3.88 9.22
C TYR A 94 -5.40 -4.78 9.97
N GLU A 95 -6.14 -4.24 10.89
CA GLU A 95 -7.16 -4.93 11.70
C GLU A 95 -8.57 -4.67 11.19
N THR A 96 -8.74 -3.88 10.13
CA THR A 96 -10.05 -3.43 9.65
C THR A 96 -10.75 -4.52 8.86
N MET A 97 -11.99 -4.83 9.23
CA MET A 97 -12.92 -5.65 8.44
C MET A 97 -13.92 -4.77 7.71
N PHE A 98 -14.62 -5.37 6.77
CA PHE A 98 -15.73 -4.73 6.06
C PHE A 98 -16.70 -4.02 7.02
N GLY A 99 -17.04 -2.77 6.71
CA GLY A 99 -17.91 -1.94 7.54
C GLY A 99 -17.23 -1.32 8.76
N TYR A 100 -15.91 -1.08 8.69
CA TYR A 100 -15.09 -0.45 9.75
C TYR A 100 -15.11 -1.18 11.10
N ARG A 101 -15.31 -2.48 11.08
CA ARG A 101 -15.15 -3.34 12.25
C ARG A 101 -13.69 -3.75 12.38
N TYR A 102 -13.30 -4.19 13.56
CA TYR A 102 -11.94 -4.64 13.83
C TYR A 102 -11.93 -6.08 14.29
N PHE A 103 -10.86 -6.79 13.96
CA PHE A 103 -10.53 -8.08 14.54
C PHE A 103 -9.33 -7.94 15.49
N ASP A 104 -9.17 -8.91 16.40
CA ASP A 104 -8.21 -8.80 17.51
C ASP A 104 -7.04 -9.80 17.40
N SER A 105 -7.00 -10.65 16.37
CA SER A 105 -5.96 -11.67 16.23
C SER A 105 -5.49 -11.80 14.80
N TYR A 106 -4.20 -11.75 14.60
CA TYR A 106 -3.53 -11.99 13.32
C TYR A 106 -3.24 -13.48 13.02
N ALA A 107 -3.66 -14.43 13.87
CA ALA A 107 -3.36 -15.85 13.67
C ALA A 107 -3.88 -16.39 12.31
N ASP A 108 -5.00 -15.88 11.82
CA ASP A 108 -5.53 -16.12 10.49
C ASP A 108 -6.45 -14.98 10.06
N HIS A 109 -6.87 -14.98 8.79
CA HIS A 109 -7.94 -14.11 8.30
C HIS A 109 -9.19 -14.28 9.17
N PRO A 110 -9.88 -13.19 9.59
CA PRO A 110 -10.98 -13.28 10.56
C PRO A 110 -12.19 -14.10 10.09
N ARG A 111 -12.30 -14.38 8.79
CA ARG A 111 -13.33 -15.27 8.17
C ARG A 111 -14.77 -14.90 8.51
N GLN A 112 -15.02 -13.63 8.84
CA GLN A 112 -16.34 -13.11 9.12
C GLN A 112 -17.00 -12.59 7.85
N TYR A 113 -18.32 -12.80 7.71
CA TYR A 113 -19.09 -12.39 6.54
C TYR A 113 -20.16 -11.38 6.94
N PHE A 114 -20.16 -10.23 6.29
CA PHE A 114 -21.09 -9.15 6.54
C PHE A 114 -22.02 -8.92 5.35
N PRO A 115 -23.35 -8.86 5.57
CA PRO A 115 -24.29 -8.59 4.50
C PRO A 115 -24.18 -7.14 4.03
N PHE A 116 -24.33 -6.94 2.73
CA PHE A 116 -24.44 -5.59 2.12
C PHE A 116 -25.32 -5.66 0.87
N THR A 117 -25.76 -4.50 0.39
CA THR A 117 -26.47 -4.35 -0.87
C THR A 117 -25.58 -3.58 -1.83
N ASP A 118 -25.36 -4.09 -3.03
CA ASP A 118 -24.56 -3.41 -4.05
C ASP A 118 -25.35 -2.30 -4.76
N GLY A 119 -24.68 -1.53 -5.63
CA GLY A 119 -25.30 -0.46 -6.39
C GLY A 119 -26.43 -0.90 -7.35
N ALA A 120 -26.56 -2.18 -7.63
CA ALA A 120 -27.64 -2.78 -8.42
C ALA A 120 -28.77 -3.35 -7.54
N GLY A 121 -28.76 -3.13 -6.23
CA GLY A 121 -29.78 -3.61 -5.29
C GLY A 121 -29.63 -5.09 -4.90
N ARG A 122 -28.55 -5.78 -5.27
CA ARG A 122 -28.34 -7.20 -4.96
C ARG A 122 -27.82 -7.35 -3.53
N LYS A 123 -28.43 -8.27 -2.78
CA LYS A 123 -27.99 -8.65 -1.43
C LYS A 123 -26.80 -9.62 -1.52
N LEU A 124 -25.67 -9.21 -1.02
CA LEU A 124 -24.39 -9.92 -1.05
C LEU A 124 -23.80 -10.01 0.35
N LYS A 125 -22.71 -10.77 0.49
CA LYS A 125 -21.92 -10.83 1.73
C LYS A 125 -20.46 -10.58 1.40
N SER A 126 -19.78 -9.82 2.27
CA SER A 126 -18.37 -9.55 2.20
C SER A 126 -17.61 -10.20 3.34
N SER A 127 -16.46 -10.76 3.04
CA SER A 127 -15.48 -11.19 4.02
C SER A 127 -14.18 -10.38 3.95
N ALA A 128 -14.22 -9.17 3.37
CA ALA A 128 -13.03 -8.35 3.22
C ALA A 128 -12.43 -7.98 4.58
N ALA A 129 -11.12 -8.12 4.71
CA ALA A 129 -10.39 -7.82 5.93
C ALA A 129 -8.96 -7.36 5.64
N GLY A 130 -8.38 -6.70 6.64
CA GLY A 130 -7.03 -6.19 6.63
C GLY A 130 -6.87 -4.89 5.83
N ALA A 131 -5.64 -4.44 5.77
CA ALA A 131 -5.27 -3.17 5.15
C ALA A 131 -5.61 -3.09 3.65
N TYR A 132 -5.74 -4.23 2.99
CA TYR A 132 -6.02 -4.34 1.55
C TYR A 132 -7.38 -4.97 1.27
N GLN A 133 -8.24 -5.09 2.28
CA GLN A 133 -9.60 -5.64 2.17
C GLN A 133 -9.64 -6.97 1.38
N ILE A 134 -8.72 -7.87 1.71
CA ILE A 134 -8.61 -9.19 1.08
C ILE A 134 -9.78 -10.07 1.54
N ILE A 135 -10.46 -10.73 0.62
CA ILE A 135 -11.53 -11.68 0.95
C ILE A 135 -10.98 -13.08 1.24
N VAL A 136 -11.71 -13.88 2.02
CA VAL A 136 -11.30 -15.24 2.46
C VAL A 136 -10.75 -16.09 1.32
N LYS A 137 -11.46 -16.18 0.20
CA LYS A 137 -11.05 -17.03 -0.94
C LYS A 137 -9.71 -16.59 -1.55
N THR A 138 -9.51 -15.29 -1.68
CA THR A 138 -8.24 -14.73 -2.16
C THR A 138 -7.13 -14.99 -1.16
N TRP A 139 -7.39 -14.77 0.12
CA TRP A 139 -6.46 -15.06 1.20
C TRP A 139 -6.00 -16.51 1.21
N ASP A 140 -6.94 -17.46 1.19
CA ASP A 140 -6.63 -18.89 1.22
C ASP A 140 -5.72 -19.30 0.04
N THR A 141 -6.00 -18.76 -1.15
CA THR A 141 -5.18 -19.01 -2.34
C THR A 141 -3.76 -18.45 -2.19
N LEU A 142 -3.65 -17.19 -1.74
CA LEU A 142 -2.35 -16.51 -1.58
C LEU A 142 -1.56 -17.13 -0.43
N ARG A 143 -2.21 -17.40 0.70
CA ARG A 143 -1.58 -18.05 1.85
C ARG A 143 -0.93 -19.38 1.48
N ALA A 144 -1.68 -20.25 0.80
CA ALA A 144 -1.18 -21.55 0.37
C ALA A 144 -0.01 -21.45 -0.61
N ARG A 145 -0.11 -20.52 -1.58
CA ARG A 145 0.91 -20.33 -2.62
C ARG A 145 2.21 -19.72 -2.10
N LEU A 146 2.09 -18.74 -1.21
CA LEU A 146 3.23 -17.98 -0.69
C LEU A 146 3.77 -18.56 0.63
N GLY A 147 3.09 -19.55 1.21
CA GLY A 147 3.47 -20.10 2.51
C GLY A 147 3.32 -19.10 3.66
N LEU A 148 2.31 -18.19 3.59
CA LEU A 148 2.13 -17.16 4.61
C LEU A 148 1.72 -17.79 5.94
N PRO A 149 2.41 -17.50 7.05
CA PRO A 149 2.16 -18.17 8.34
C PRO A 149 0.85 -17.72 8.99
N ASP A 150 0.51 -16.46 8.84
CA ASP A 150 -0.55 -15.77 9.58
C ASP A 150 -1.13 -14.60 8.75
N PHE A 151 -2.06 -13.83 9.33
CA PHE A 151 -2.66 -12.65 8.70
C PHE A 151 -2.03 -11.33 9.22
N SER A 152 -0.77 -11.36 9.67
CA SER A 152 -0.03 -10.20 10.14
C SER A 152 0.12 -9.11 9.07
N PRO A 153 0.48 -7.87 9.45
CA PRO A 153 0.78 -6.81 8.49
C PRO A 153 1.76 -7.24 7.39
N ALA A 154 2.84 -7.94 7.75
CA ALA A 154 3.83 -8.43 6.79
C ALA A 154 3.22 -9.42 5.77
N SER A 155 2.38 -10.34 6.24
CA SER A 155 1.69 -11.30 5.37
C SER A 155 0.64 -10.63 4.48
N GLN A 156 -0.06 -9.62 4.99
CA GLN A 156 -1.01 -8.82 4.20
C GLN A 156 -0.29 -8.02 3.11
N ASP A 157 0.85 -7.40 3.42
CA ASP A 157 1.68 -6.67 2.45
C ASP A 157 2.20 -7.61 1.36
N ALA A 158 2.71 -8.78 1.75
CA ALA A 158 3.17 -9.79 0.80
C ALA A 158 2.04 -10.27 -0.13
N ALA A 159 0.85 -10.49 0.41
CA ALA A 159 -0.33 -10.87 -0.36
C ALA A 159 -0.75 -9.77 -1.34
N ALA A 160 -0.73 -8.49 -0.93
CA ALA A 160 -1.06 -7.36 -1.80
C ALA A 160 -0.03 -7.18 -2.92
N LEU A 161 1.26 -7.30 -2.62
CA LEU A 161 2.33 -7.27 -3.64
C LEU A 161 2.18 -8.40 -4.65
N GLU A 162 1.78 -9.57 -4.22
CA GLU A 162 1.52 -10.70 -5.12
C GLU A 162 0.32 -10.43 -6.04
N LEU A 163 -0.76 -9.83 -5.54
CA LEU A 163 -1.88 -9.41 -6.38
C LEU A 163 -1.45 -8.36 -7.43
N ILE A 164 -0.56 -7.43 -7.06
CA ILE A 164 0.03 -6.45 -7.98
C ILE A 164 0.86 -7.18 -9.05
N ARG A 165 1.68 -8.16 -8.64
CA ARG A 165 2.52 -8.96 -9.54
C ARG A 165 1.67 -9.77 -10.53
N GLU A 166 0.59 -10.41 -10.07
CA GLU A 166 -0.34 -11.17 -10.92
C GLU A 166 -1.00 -10.33 -12.02
N ARG A 167 -1.16 -9.03 -11.78
CA ARG A 167 -1.68 -8.09 -12.78
C ARG A 167 -0.59 -7.54 -13.72
N GLY A 168 0.64 -8.00 -13.57
CA GLY A 168 1.78 -7.50 -14.35
C GLY A 168 2.12 -6.03 -14.07
N ALA A 169 1.76 -5.55 -12.86
CA ALA A 169 1.95 -4.15 -12.49
C ALA A 169 3.21 -3.90 -11.67
N LEU A 170 3.85 -4.95 -11.13
CA LEU A 170 4.97 -4.77 -10.18
C LEU A 170 6.13 -3.99 -10.80
N ALA A 171 6.50 -4.28 -12.05
CA ALA A 171 7.55 -3.54 -12.74
C ALA A 171 7.18 -2.07 -13.00
N ASP A 172 5.89 -1.73 -13.11
CA ASP A 172 5.46 -0.34 -13.23
C ASP A 172 5.54 0.37 -11.89
N VAL A 173 5.16 -0.33 -10.81
CA VAL A 173 5.32 0.17 -9.43
C VAL A 173 6.79 0.45 -9.16
N ASP A 174 7.68 -0.51 -9.41
CA ASP A 174 9.12 -0.39 -9.18
C ASP A 174 9.71 0.81 -9.92
N ALA A 175 9.31 0.99 -11.17
CA ALA A 175 9.79 2.07 -12.03
C ALA A 175 9.08 3.42 -11.81
N GLY A 176 8.08 3.50 -10.91
CA GLY A 176 7.31 4.72 -10.67
C GLY A 176 6.35 5.10 -11.80
N ARG A 177 5.99 4.17 -12.70
CA ARG A 177 4.94 4.38 -13.73
C ARG A 177 3.56 4.27 -13.10
N PHE A 178 3.24 5.27 -12.29
CA PHE A 178 2.08 5.27 -11.38
C PHE A 178 0.74 5.00 -12.08
N ALA A 179 0.44 5.75 -13.14
CA ALA A 179 -0.85 5.65 -13.82
C ALA A 179 -1.06 4.27 -14.48
N ASP A 180 0.01 3.70 -15.05
CA ASP A 180 -0.02 2.37 -15.64
C ASP A 180 -0.21 1.28 -14.58
N ALA A 181 0.49 1.39 -13.45
CA ALA A 181 0.32 0.48 -12.33
C ALA A 181 -1.13 0.49 -11.82
N VAL A 182 -1.70 1.68 -11.54
CA VAL A 182 -3.09 1.83 -11.08
C VAL A 182 -4.07 1.22 -12.10
N ARG A 183 -3.90 1.50 -13.38
CA ARG A 183 -4.75 0.94 -14.45
C ARG A 183 -4.73 -0.59 -14.47
N LYS A 184 -3.54 -1.20 -14.31
CA LYS A 184 -3.39 -2.68 -14.33
C LYS A 184 -4.05 -3.34 -13.12
N VAL A 185 -4.00 -2.71 -11.95
CA VAL A 185 -4.57 -3.28 -10.71
C VAL A 185 -6.02 -2.86 -10.45
N SER A 186 -6.63 -2.01 -11.27
CA SER A 186 -7.98 -1.49 -11.07
C SER A 186 -9.04 -2.58 -10.87
N LYS A 187 -8.86 -3.76 -11.46
CA LYS A 187 -9.79 -4.89 -11.29
C LYS A 187 -9.54 -5.70 -10.01
N VAL A 188 -8.53 -5.36 -9.23
CA VAL A 188 -8.27 -5.98 -7.92
C VAL A 188 -9.00 -5.23 -6.82
N TRP A 189 -8.94 -3.91 -6.83
CA TRP A 189 -9.55 -3.05 -5.81
C TRP A 189 -10.63 -2.17 -6.43
N ALA A 190 -11.86 -2.33 -5.95
CA ALA A 190 -13.04 -1.65 -6.50
C ALA A 190 -13.03 -0.12 -6.26
N SER A 191 -12.22 0.35 -5.32
CA SER A 191 -11.98 1.76 -5.01
C SER A 191 -11.12 2.48 -6.05
N LEU A 192 -10.43 1.74 -6.93
CA LEU A 192 -9.53 2.31 -7.93
C LEU A 192 -10.26 2.74 -9.21
N PRO A 193 -9.76 3.79 -9.90
CA PRO A 193 -10.36 4.27 -11.14
C PRO A 193 -10.40 3.18 -12.22
N GLY A 194 -11.53 3.06 -12.88
CA GLY A 194 -11.74 2.07 -13.93
C GLY A 194 -12.03 0.66 -13.43
N ALA A 195 -12.28 0.47 -12.13
CA ALA A 195 -12.69 -0.81 -11.56
C ALA A 195 -14.02 -1.29 -12.18
N GLY A 196 -14.98 -0.39 -12.36
CA GLY A 196 -16.23 -0.68 -13.09
C GLY A 196 -17.20 -1.57 -12.31
N TYR A 197 -17.18 -1.52 -10.98
CA TYR A 197 -18.05 -2.32 -10.11
C TYR A 197 -19.33 -1.56 -9.69
N ALA A 198 -19.65 -0.43 -10.34
CA ALA A 198 -20.77 0.45 -9.97
C ALA A 198 -20.70 0.92 -8.50
N GLN A 199 -19.50 1.18 -8.02
CA GLN A 199 -19.20 1.68 -6.67
C GLN A 199 -18.38 2.97 -6.79
N PRO A 200 -18.35 3.82 -5.73
CA PRO A 200 -17.53 5.02 -5.75
C PRO A 200 -16.05 4.68 -5.92
N GLU A 201 -15.44 5.25 -6.95
CA GLU A 201 -14.00 5.14 -7.22
C GLU A 201 -13.30 6.41 -6.73
N ARG A 202 -12.06 6.27 -6.27
CA ARG A 202 -11.20 7.41 -5.94
C ARG A 202 -10.72 8.10 -7.22
N ALA A 203 -10.61 9.41 -7.18
CA ALA A 203 -9.99 10.15 -8.28
C ALA A 203 -8.50 9.81 -8.39
N LEU A 204 -8.00 9.62 -9.61
CA LEU A 204 -6.57 9.31 -9.84
C LEU A 204 -5.65 10.36 -9.22
N SER A 205 -6.04 11.64 -9.23
CA SER A 205 -5.28 12.74 -8.59
C SER A 205 -5.15 12.58 -7.08
N SER A 206 -6.18 12.09 -6.39
CA SER A 206 -6.13 11.83 -4.94
C SER A 206 -5.22 10.64 -4.62
N LEU A 207 -5.25 9.60 -5.45
CA LEU A 207 -4.33 8.45 -5.32
C LEU A 207 -2.89 8.86 -5.58
N TYR A 208 -2.66 9.69 -6.58
CA TYR A 208 -1.34 10.26 -6.87
C TYR A 208 -0.80 11.06 -5.68
N ALA A 209 -1.63 11.92 -5.09
CA ALA A 209 -1.24 12.69 -3.91
C ALA A 209 -0.88 11.79 -2.72
N ALA A 210 -1.68 10.74 -2.46
CA ALA A 210 -1.40 9.77 -1.40
C ALA A 210 -0.09 9.00 -1.65
N TYR A 211 0.14 8.54 -2.89
CA TYR A 211 1.37 7.88 -3.30
C TYR A 211 2.61 8.77 -3.09
N ARG A 212 2.55 10.03 -3.54
CA ARG A 212 3.64 11.00 -3.38
C ARG A 212 3.90 11.31 -1.91
N SER A 213 2.85 11.49 -1.11
CA SER A 213 2.97 11.75 0.34
C SER A 213 3.61 10.58 1.09
N ALA A 214 3.46 9.36 0.58
CA ALA A 214 4.09 8.17 1.13
C ALA A 214 5.54 7.94 0.63
N GLY A 215 6.12 8.88 -0.10
CA GLY A 215 7.50 8.81 -0.58
C GLY A 215 7.67 8.18 -1.96
N GLY A 216 6.59 7.90 -2.67
CA GLY A 216 6.64 7.36 -4.02
C GLY A 216 7.28 8.32 -5.02
N THR A 217 8.12 7.82 -5.90
CA THR A 217 8.67 8.55 -7.03
C THR A 217 7.85 8.30 -8.29
N VAL A 218 7.75 9.28 -9.16
CA VAL A 218 7.03 9.15 -10.43
C VAL A 218 7.99 9.34 -11.58
N ASN A 219 7.94 8.37 -12.48
CA ASN A 219 8.66 8.40 -13.74
C ASN A 219 7.61 8.39 -14.85
N GLU A 220 7.28 9.57 -15.35
CA GLU A 220 6.42 9.73 -16.52
C GLU A 220 7.32 9.61 -17.75
N ALA A 221 7.28 8.45 -18.39
CA ALA A 221 7.96 8.22 -19.66
C ALA A 221 7.11 8.71 -20.82
#